data_0c48d1a4900a6c065947e19f386069f5
#
_entry.id   0c48d1a4900a6c065947e19f386069f5
#
_cell.length_a   1.000
_cell.length_b   1.000
_cell.length_c   1.000
_cell.angle_alpha   90.00
_cell.angle_beta   90.00
_cell.angle_gamma   90.00
#
_symmetry.space_group_name_H-M   'P 1'
#
loop_
_entity.id
_entity.type
_entity.pdbx_description
1 polymer ?
#
loop_
_entity_poly.entity_id
_entity_poly.type
_entity_poly.pdbx_seq_one_letter_code
_entity_poly.pdbx_strand_id
1 'polypeptide(L)'
;MSLVDVAMVGHLGPEALAATGMGGMLAWGALSIVLGIRTSVQTITSRRLGQKKTKECINALINGFILASVYALPISILGYSYGYLIIPLFIDDTLTTPIAISYFSISSIGIFFNALSFVFQGFYTGIEKTKIHLNVTIVSNVINAYLNAGLIYGKQGLVNVLGLEKISFIDFSKLWFWADFDGMGVSGAAIGTLISSIWMMLHYFYYLNKQDVVRQNKDFLSTGINVIMLKKQVSLSFPMGIQEMMIAIGYSIFYKIMSIIGIVELATTQLLFTIMHASFMPAMGVGQACATLVGKYMGSKEIEKSEQSIKESLRIAEYIMGTMGLFFIFFSKPILMIFTTDPDIINLGVWGLRLIGFLQFIDAVCFTLFLALTGAGNTLFPALVESSLIWGFMLPVSYYAGVVLSIGFKAPFVAFAVYLFLMAFILSIKVAKGDWKEIEV
;
A
#
# COMPACT_ATOMS: atom_id res chain seq x y z
N MET A 1 -8.81 3.72 4.46
CA MET A 1 -9.79 4.51 3.68
C MET A 1 -10.44 3.66 2.60
N SER A 2 -9.75 3.15 1.59
CA SER A 2 -10.39 2.43 0.46
C SER A 2 -11.34 1.28 0.83
N LEU A 3 -11.03 0.49 1.87
CA LEU A 3 -11.96 -0.57 2.34
C LEU A 3 -13.27 -0.02 2.90
N VAL A 4 -13.20 1.11 3.60
CA VAL A 4 -14.38 1.79 4.15
C VAL A 4 -15.22 2.38 3.02
N ASP A 5 -14.55 3.01 2.04
CA ASP A 5 -15.20 3.58 0.86
C ASP A 5 -15.97 2.50 0.08
N VAL A 6 -15.29 1.37 -0.23
CA VAL A 6 -15.89 0.24 -0.96
C VAL A 6 -17.07 -0.38 -0.18
N ALA A 7 -16.91 -0.57 1.13
CA ALA A 7 -17.97 -1.14 1.97
C ALA A 7 -19.21 -0.24 2.01
N MET A 8 -19.03 1.08 2.09
CA MET A 8 -20.15 2.03 2.10
C MET A 8 -20.76 2.20 0.71
N VAL A 9 -19.95 2.38 -0.34
CA VAL A 9 -20.44 2.55 -1.72
C VAL A 9 -21.15 1.31 -2.24
N GLY A 10 -20.76 0.12 -1.75
CA GLY A 10 -21.40 -1.15 -2.13
C GLY A 10 -22.91 -1.20 -1.90
N HIS A 11 -23.43 -0.43 -0.94
CA HIS A 11 -24.88 -0.31 -0.69
C HIS A 11 -25.63 0.56 -1.72
N LEU A 12 -24.92 1.30 -2.56
CA LEU A 12 -25.50 2.13 -3.62
C LEU A 12 -25.78 1.37 -4.92
N GLY A 13 -25.28 0.15 -5.05
CA GLY A 13 -25.48 -0.70 -6.23
C GLY A 13 -24.19 -1.05 -6.98
N PRO A 14 -24.30 -1.95 -7.97
CA PRO A 14 -23.15 -2.48 -8.70
C PRO A 14 -22.44 -1.42 -9.55
N GLU A 15 -23.14 -0.47 -10.13
CA GLU A 15 -22.58 0.62 -10.94
C GLU A 15 -21.68 1.53 -10.10
N ALA A 16 -22.15 1.87 -8.89
CA ALA A 16 -21.40 2.68 -7.93
C ALA A 16 -20.11 1.96 -7.48
N LEU A 17 -20.20 0.65 -7.22
CA LEU A 17 -19.06 -0.18 -6.83
C LEU A 17 -18.04 -0.30 -7.97
N ALA A 18 -18.49 -0.53 -9.20
CA ALA A 18 -17.63 -0.61 -10.39
C ALA A 18 -16.92 0.73 -10.66
N ALA A 19 -17.65 1.85 -10.56
CA ALA A 19 -17.09 3.20 -10.73
C ALA A 19 -16.01 3.52 -9.70
N THR A 20 -16.28 3.21 -8.41
CA THR A 20 -15.32 3.43 -7.32
C THR A 20 -14.10 2.52 -7.46
N GLY A 21 -14.30 1.27 -7.84
CA GLY A 21 -13.22 0.30 -8.05
C GLY A 21 -12.25 0.74 -9.15
N MET A 22 -12.76 1.13 -10.31
CA MET A 22 -11.94 1.58 -11.44
C MET A 22 -11.25 2.92 -11.13
N GLY A 23 -11.99 3.91 -10.65
CA GLY A 23 -11.42 5.21 -10.31
C GLY A 23 -10.36 5.11 -9.20
N GLY A 24 -10.59 4.26 -8.20
CA GLY A 24 -9.64 3.96 -7.13
C GLY A 24 -8.38 3.26 -7.63
N MET A 25 -8.50 2.31 -8.56
CA MET A 25 -7.36 1.60 -9.15
C MET A 25 -6.45 2.55 -9.93
N LEU A 26 -7.02 3.45 -10.73
CA LEU A 26 -6.25 4.45 -11.47
C LEU A 26 -5.56 5.46 -10.55
N ALA A 27 -6.26 5.93 -9.51
CA ALA A 27 -5.66 6.82 -8.50
C ALA A 27 -4.53 6.13 -7.73
N TRP A 28 -4.69 4.85 -7.38
CA TRP A 28 -3.64 4.06 -6.74
C TRP A 28 -2.44 3.84 -7.66
N GLY A 29 -2.67 3.53 -8.94
CA GLY A 29 -1.59 3.41 -9.93
C GLY A 29 -0.74 4.68 -10.02
N ALA A 30 -1.37 5.86 -9.97
CA ALA A 30 -0.65 7.13 -9.92
C ALA A 30 0.14 7.32 -8.61
N LEU A 31 -0.38 6.85 -7.47
CA LEU A 31 0.29 6.93 -6.18
C LEU A 31 1.44 5.93 -6.01
N SER A 32 1.48 4.84 -6.76
CA SER A 32 2.49 3.78 -6.60
C SER A 32 3.93 4.30 -6.72
N ILE A 33 4.18 5.23 -7.63
CA ILE A 33 5.50 5.87 -7.80
C ILE A 33 5.91 6.65 -6.54
N VAL A 34 4.95 7.25 -5.84
CA VAL A 34 5.22 8.01 -4.60
C VAL A 34 5.67 7.11 -3.44
N LEU A 35 5.30 5.83 -3.46
CA LEU A 35 5.82 4.86 -2.49
C LEU A 35 7.35 4.75 -2.56
N GLY A 36 7.93 4.87 -3.75
CA GLY A 36 9.38 4.98 -3.91
C GLY A 36 9.95 6.23 -3.22
N ILE A 37 9.27 7.39 -3.31
CA ILE A 37 9.70 8.62 -2.62
C ILE A 37 9.65 8.43 -1.10
N ARG A 38 8.58 7.87 -0.56
CA ARG A 38 8.47 7.50 0.86
C ARG A 38 9.67 6.67 1.31
N THR A 39 10.01 5.63 0.55
CA THR A 39 11.11 4.72 0.84
C THR A 39 12.46 5.45 0.82
N SER A 40 12.70 6.31 -0.16
CA SER A 40 13.94 7.10 -0.23
C SER A 40 14.08 8.06 0.95
N VAL A 41 13.02 8.75 1.34
CA VAL A 41 13.00 9.62 2.52
C VAL A 41 13.27 8.83 3.79
N GLN A 42 12.66 7.66 3.97
CA GLN A 42 12.90 6.78 5.12
C GLN A 42 14.36 6.35 5.21
N THR A 43 14.92 5.84 4.11
CA THR A 43 16.30 5.33 4.04
C THR A 43 17.32 6.42 4.33
N ILE A 44 17.19 7.59 3.71
CA ILE A 44 18.11 8.72 3.95
C ILE A 44 17.96 9.23 5.39
N THR A 45 16.74 9.43 5.86
CA THR A 45 16.46 9.95 7.20
C THR A 45 17.03 9.04 8.30
N SER A 46 16.80 7.72 8.19
CA SER A 46 17.33 6.77 9.17
C SER A 46 18.86 6.74 9.17
N ARG A 47 19.49 6.80 7.99
CA ARG A 47 20.94 6.87 7.84
C ARG A 47 21.53 8.14 8.50
N ARG A 48 20.91 9.31 8.22
CA ARG A 48 21.35 10.58 8.78
C ARG A 48 21.12 10.68 10.29
N LEU A 49 20.03 10.04 10.77
CA LEU A 49 19.78 9.91 12.21
C LEU A 49 20.90 9.12 12.90
N GLY A 50 21.33 7.99 12.34
CA GLY A 50 22.45 7.21 12.84
C GLY A 50 23.77 7.98 12.86
N GLN A 51 23.99 8.85 11.87
CA GLN A 51 25.13 9.77 11.81
C GLN A 51 25.03 10.97 12.77
N LYS A 52 23.92 11.09 13.49
CA LYS A 52 23.58 12.27 14.35
C LYS A 52 23.49 13.59 13.58
N LYS A 53 23.20 13.53 12.27
CA LYS A 53 23.07 14.69 11.37
C LYS A 53 21.61 15.12 11.25
N THR A 54 21.05 15.65 12.32
CA THR A 54 19.62 16.01 12.41
C THR A 54 19.17 17.01 11.34
N LYS A 55 20.04 17.96 10.94
CA LYS A 55 19.76 18.91 9.86
C LYS A 55 19.57 18.20 8.51
N GLU A 56 20.34 17.16 8.23
CA GLU A 56 20.21 16.41 6.99
C GLU A 56 18.96 15.52 6.97
N CYS A 57 18.42 15.12 8.14
CA CYS A 57 17.12 14.47 8.21
C CYS A 57 15.99 15.39 7.73
N ILE A 58 16.06 16.68 8.13
CA ILE A 58 15.08 17.68 7.69
C ILE A 58 15.26 18.02 6.21
N ASN A 59 16.49 18.07 5.71
CA ASN A 59 16.76 18.24 4.30
C ASN A 59 16.14 17.10 3.48
N ALA A 60 16.20 15.86 3.98
CA ALA A 60 15.54 14.73 3.32
C ALA A 60 14.02 14.89 3.27
N LEU A 61 13.39 15.41 4.33
CA LEU A 61 11.96 15.71 4.36
C LEU A 61 11.59 16.79 3.33
N ILE A 62 12.31 17.94 3.32
CA ILE A 62 12.02 19.08 2.44
C ILE A 62 12.19 18.68 0.97
N ASN A 63 13.31 18.03 0.63
CA ASN A 63 13.55 17.57 -0.74
C ASN A 63 12.55 16.49 -1.16
N GLY A 64 12.10 15.63 -0.20
CA GLY A 64 11.01 14.68 -0.42
C GLY A 64 9.70 15.37 -0.77
N PHE A 65 9.34 16.47 -0.09
CA PHE A 65 8.17 17.28 -0.45
C PHE A 65 8.29 17.90 -1.82
N ILE A 66 9.44 18.42 -2.17
CA ILE A 66 9.67 18.99 -3.50
C ILE A 66 9.47 17.91 -4.57
N LEU A 67 10.10 16.75 -4.39
CA LEU A 67 10.01 15.65 -5.34
C LEU A 67 8.56 15.12 -5.47
N ALA A 68 7.88 14.93 -4.34
CA ALA A 68 6.49 14.51 -4.32
C ALA A 68 5.57 15.55 -4.97
N SER A 69 5.80 16.84 -4.73
CA SER A 69 5.02 17.93 -5.34
C SER A 69 5.23 18.02 -6.84
N VAL A 70 6.47 17.94 -7.31
CA VAL A 70 6.80 17.97 -8.76
C VAL A 70 6.15 16.82 -9.49
N TYR A 71 6.03 15.65 -8.85
CA TYR A 71 5.37 14.50 -9.43
C TYR A 71 3.84 14.55 -9.28
N ALA A 72 3.34 14.74 -8.07
CA ALA A 72 1.92 14.53 -7.77
C ALA A 72 1.04 15.73 -8.19
N LEU A 73 1.55 16.97 -8.18
CA LEU A 73 0.76 18.14 -8.54
C LEU A 73 0.30 18.13 -10.01
N PRO A 74 1.20 17.88 -11.00
CA PRO A 74 0.76 17.74 -12.38
C PRO A 74 -0.26 16.60 -12.57
N ILE A 75 -0.03 15.45 -11.95
CA ILE A 75 -0.95 14.31 -12.06
C ILE A 75 -2.32 14.62 -11.45
N SER A 76 -2.35 15.31 -10.29
CA SER A 76 -3.60 15.75 -9.68
C SER A 76 -4.37 16.72 -10.59
N ILE A 77 -3.68 17.69 -11.19
CA ILE A 77 -4.29 18.67 -12.10
C ILE A 77 -4.80 17.96 -13.37
N LEU A 78 -3.97 17.10 -13.97
CA LEU A 78 -4.34 16.35 -15.18
C LEU A 78 -5.49 15.38 -14.92
N GLY A 79 -5.45 14.64 -13.82
CA GLY A 79 -6.51 13.70 -13.44
C GLY A 79 -7.84 14.43 -13.19
N TYR A 80 -7.81 15.57 -12.51
CA TYR A 80 -8.99 16.40 -12.30
C TYR A 80 -9.54 16.97 -13.61
N SER A 81 -8.67 17.57 -14.44
CA SER A 81 -9.07 18.29 -15.65
C SER A 81 -9.43 17.38 -16.82
N TYR A 82 -8.81 16.22 -16.92
CA TYR A 82 -8.96 15.30 -18.07
C TYR A 82 -9.53 13.93 -17.68
N GLY A 83 -10.09 13.77 -16.49
CA GLY A 83 -10.75 12.53 -16.05
C GLY A 83 -11.83 12.07 -17.04
N TYR A 84 -12.54 13.01 -17.67
CA TYR A 84 -13.56 12.74 -18.68
C TYR A 84 -13.01 12.11 -20.00
N LEU A 85 -11.70 12.24 -20.27
CA LEU A 85 -11.02 11.58 -21.39
C LEU A 85 -10.38 10.25 -20.96
N ILE A 86 -9.91 10.18 -19.72
CA ILE A 86 -9.18 9.02 -19.20
C ILE A 86 -10.13 7.85 -18.89
N ILE A 87 -11.21 8.11 -18.16
CA ILE A 87 -12.14 7.08 -17.70
C ILE A 87 -12.81 6.30 -18.84
N PRO A 88 -13.29 6.94 -19.93
CA PRO A 88 -13.92 6.21 -21.04
C PRO A 88 -12.98 5.24 -21.76
N LEU A 89 -11.67 5.35 -21.60
CA LEU A 89 -10.70 4.38 -22.12
C LEU A 89 -10.78 3.02 -21.39
N PHE A 90 -11.39 2.98 -20.21
CA PHE A 90 -11.44 1.79 -19.35
C PHE A 90 -12.86 1.30 -19.09
N ILE A 91 -13.86 2.19 -19.11
CA ILE A 91 -15.28 1.89 -18.91
C ILE A 91 -16.07 2.56 -20.03
N ASP A 92 -16.82 1.77 -20.77
CA ASP A 92 -17.73 2.24 -21.81
C ASP A 92 -19.18 1.80 -21.46
N ASP A 93 -19.69 2.36 -20.37
CA ASP A 93 -21.07 2.13 -19.91
C ASP A 93 -21.75 3.46 -19.58
N THR A 94 -22.97 3.65 -20.09
CA THR A 94 -23.68 4.92 -20.01
C THR A 94 -24.04 5.36 -18.59
N LEU A 95 -24.21 4.43 -17.66
CA LEU A 95 -24.55 4.69 -16.27
C LEU A 95 -23.32 4.81 -15.38
N THR A 96 -22.35 3.93 -15.55
CA THR A 96 -21.16 3.83 -14.71
C THR A 96 -20.12 4.90 -15.04
N THR A 97 -19.93 5.23 -16.32
CA THR A 97 -18.89 6.16 -16.77
C THR A 97 -18.98 7.55 -16.14
N PRO A 98 -20.16 8.23 -16.09
CA PRO A 98 -20.28 9.55 -15.44
C PRO A 98 -19.94 9.52 -13.96
N ILE A 99 -20.35 8.46 -13.26
CA ILE A 99 -20.06 8.26 -11.84
C ILE A 99 -18.56 8.09 -11.61
N ALA A 100 -17.90 7.27 -12.44
CA ALA A 100 -16.47 7.02 -12.39
C ALA A 100 -15.65 8.28 -12.70
N ILE A 101 -16.08 9.09 -13.67
CA ILE A 101 -15.44 10.40 -13.97
C ILE A 101 -15.48 11.30 -12.75
N SER A 102 -16.65 11.46 -12.13
CA SER A 102 -16.81 12.30 -10.95
C SER A 102 -15.92 11.81 -9.78
N TYR A 103 -15.95 10.51 -9.50
CA TYR A 103 -15.11 9.92 -8.45
C TYR A 103 -13.63 10.11 -8.72
N PHE A 104 -13.16 9.77 -9.92
CA PHE A 104 -11.76 9.85 -10.29
C PHE A 104 -11.24 11.29 -10.29
N SER A 105 -12.01 12.24 -10.83
CA SER A 105 -11.62 13.65 -10.86
C SER A 105 -11.41 14.19 -9.44
N ILE A 106 -12.35 13.94 -8.52
CA ILE A 106 -12.22 14.39 -7.12
C ILE A 106 -11.07 13.67 -6.43
N SER A 107 -10.95 12.34 -6.60
CA SER A 107 -9.88 11.53 -6.00
C SER A 107 -8.51 11.95 -6.50
N SER A 108 -8.40 12.43 -7.74
CA SER A 108 -7.15 12.93 -8.32
C SER A 108 -6.59 14.14 -7.57
N ILE A 109 -7.44 15.02 -7.02
CA ILE A 109 -6.99 16.10 -6.13
C ILE A 109 -6.33 15.50 -4.88
N GLY A 110 -6.89 14.43 -4.36
CA GLY A 110 -6.37 13.70 -3.20
C GLY A 110 -4.97 13.10 -3.40
N ILE A 111 -4.56 12.83 -4.64
CA ILE A 111 -3.22 12.29 -4.96
C ILE A 111 -2.11 13.19 -4.41
N PHE A 112 -2.24 14.51 -4.57
CA PHE A 112 -1.25 15.46 -4.07
C PHE A 112 -1.11 15.39 -2.54
N PHE A 113 -2.21 15.43 -1.80
CA PHE A 113 -2.18 15.39 -0.32
C PHE A 113 -1.71 14.04 0.22
N ASN A 114 -2.09 12.95 -0.44
CA ASN A 114 -1.60 11.61 -0.11
C ASN A 114 -0.09 11.49 -0.37
N ALA A 115 0.41 12.05 -1.47
CA ALA A 115 1.84 12.07 -1.79
C ALA A 115 2.66 12.75 -0.69
N LEU A 116 2.23 13.94 -0.22
CA LEU A 116 2.86 14.64 0.89
C LEU A 116 2.78 13.84 2.20
N SER A 117 1.66 13.17 2.45
CA SER A 117 1.49 12.30 3.61
C SER A 117 2.44 11.09 3.59
N PHE A 118 2.71 10.51 2.42
CA PHE A 118 3.70 9.44 2.28
C PHE A 118 5.14 9.91 2.56
N VAL A 119 5.48 11.14 2.19
CA VAL A 119 6.78 11.76 2.56
C VAL A 119 6.90 11.87 4.08
N PHE A 120 5.86 12.36 4.76
CA PHE A 120 5.84 12.39 6.22
C PHE A 120 5.95 11.00 6.84
N GLN A 121 5.24 10.02 6.29
CA GLN A 121 5.33 8.63 6.74
C GLN A 121 6.76 8.11 6.66
N GLY A 122 7.46 8.34 5.54
CA GLY A 122 8.87 7.98 5.39
C GLY A 122 9.75 8.67 6.42
N PHE A 123 9.55 9.97 6.64
CA PHE A 123 10.30 10.74 7.62
C PHE A 123 10.08 10.25 9.04
N TYR A 124 8.83 10.11 9.50
CA TYR A 124 8.54 9.66 10.88
C TYR A 124 9.00 8.23 11.13
N THR A 125 8.90 7.36 10.14
CA THR A 125 9.44 6.01 10.23
C THR A 125 10.97 6.06 10.33
N GLY A 126 11.63 6.88 9.51
CA GLY A 126 13.07 7.09 9.50
C GLY A 126 13.64 7.65 10.80
N ILE A 127 12.90 8.49 11.52
CA ILE A 127 13.29 9.00 12.86
C ILE A 127 12.76 8.13 14.01
N GLU A 128 12.33 6.90 13.75
CA GLU A 128 11.84 5.93 14.75
C GLU A 128 10.55 6.38 15.50
N LYS A 129 9.76 7.27 14.92
CA LYS A 129 8.51 7.79 15.52
C LYS A 129 7.26 7.15 14.88
N THR A 130 7.25 5.83 14.72
CA THR A 130 6.17 5.08 14.08
C THR A 130 4.81 5.22 14.77
N LYS A 131 4.78 5.48 16.09
CA LYS A 131 3.54 5.77 16.84
C LYS A 131 2.80 6.99 16.30
N ILE A 132 3.52 7.98 15.75
CA ILE A 132 2.89 9.17 15.14
C ILE A 132 2.14 8.75 13.90
N HIS A 133 2.78 7.94 13.03
CA HIS A 133 2.13 7.41 11.83
C HIS A 133 0.87 6.60 12.19
N LEU A 134 0.96 5.71 13.17
CA LEU A 134 -0.18 4.93 13.64
C LEU A 134 -1.35 5.83 14.08
N ASN A 135 -1.07 6.82 14.94
CA ASN A 135 -2.10 7.73 15.45
C ASN A 135 -2.74 8.55 14.32
N VAL A 136 -1.92 9.15 13.46
CA VAL A 136 -2.41 9.94 12.31
C VAL A 136 -3.28 9.09 11.41
N THR A 137 -2.88 7.85 11.12
CA THR A 137 -3.63 6.93 10.26
C THR A 137 -4.96 6.52 10.89
N ILE A 138 -4.99 6.17 12.18
CA ILE A 138 -6.23 5.81 12.87
C ILE A 138 -7.21 6.98 12.85
N VAL A 139 -6.78 8.17 13.28
CA VAL A 139 -7.63 9.35 13.32
C VAL A 139 -8.18 9.70 11.93
N SER A 140 -7.31 9.66 10.90
CA SER A 140 -7.73 9.95 9.52
C SER A 140 -8.74 8.93 8.98
N ASN A 141 -8.61 7.64 9.34
CA ASN A 141 -9.59 6.62 8.94
C ASN A 141 -10.94 6.80 9.67
N VAL A 142 -10.91 7.18 10.95
CA VAL A 142 -12.14 7.49 11.70
C VAL A 142 -12.86 8.70 11.09
N ILE A 143 -12.11 9.77 10.75
CA ILE A 143 -12.66 10.95 10.07
C ILE A 143 -13.23 10.57 8.70
N ASN A 144 -12.51 9.75 7.93
CA ASN A 144 -12.97 9.27 6.62
C ASN A 144 -14.30 8.50 6.76
N ALA A 145 -14.38 7.54 7.68
CA ALA A 145 -15.60 6.79 7.91
C ALA A 145 -16.78 7.69 8.33
N TYR A 146 -16.54 8.66 9.21
CA TYR A 146 -17.54 9.60 9.67
C TYR A 146 -18.03 10.52 8.54
N LEU A 147 -17.10 11.09 7.76
CA LEU A 147 -17.45 11.97 6.63
C LEU A 147 -18.14 11.20 5.51
N ASN A 148 -17.63 10.03 5.15
CA ASN A 148 -18.23 9.19 4.12
C ASN A 148 -19.69 8.84 4.47
N ALA A 149 -19.95 8.46 5.72
CA ALA A 149 -21.30 8.13 6.17
C ALA A 149 -22.28 9.29 5.91
N GLY A 150 -21.90 10.52 6.26
CA GLY A 150 -22.75 11.69 6.02
C GLY A 150 -22.82 12.13 4.56
N LEU A 151 -21.67 12.11 3.83
CA LEU A 151 -21.61 12.60 2.46
C LEU A 151 -22.23 11.62 1.45
N ILE A 152 -22.05 10.30 1.65
CA ILE A 152 -22.59 9.29 0.75
C ILE A 152 -24.11 9.23 0.82
N TYR A 153 -24.65 9.17 2.04
CA TYR A 153 -26.06 8.86 2.24
C TYR A 153 -26.91 10.09 2.59
N GLY A 154 -26.31 11.20 3.04
CA GLY A 154 -27.03 12.26 3.73
C GLY A 154 -27.56 11.79 5.09
N LYS A 155 -28.11 12.71 5.88
CA LYS A 155 -28.60 12.40 7.22
C LYS A 155 -29.72 11.35 7.21
N GLN A 156 -30.69 11.51 6.32
CA GLN A 156 -31.86 10.64 6.23
C GLN A 156 -31.53 9.27 5.64
N GLY A 157 -30.72 9.23 4.58
CA GLY A 157 -30.27 7.98 3.98
C GLY A 157 -29.40 7.15 4.93
N LEU A 158 -28.57 7.79 5.75
CA LEU A 158 -27.74 7.13 6.74
C LEU A 158 -28.57 6.42 7.82
N VAL A 159 -29.60 7.08 8.34
CA VAL A 159 -30.49 6.49 9.36
C VAL A 159 -31.16 5.24 8.81
N ASN A 160 -31.61 5.28 7.56
CA ASN A 160 -32.26 4.15 6.89
C ASN A 160 -31.28 2.98 6.65
N VAL A 161 -30.08 3.26 6.11
CA VAL A 161 -29.08 2.22 5.80
C VAL A 161 -28.56 1.53 7.06
N LEU A 162 -28.31 2.27 8.13
CA LEU A 162 -27.83 1.71 9.40
C LEU A 162 -28.94 1.15 10.27
N GLY A 163 -30.22 1.34 9.89
CA GLY A 163 -31.37 0.88 10.67
C GLY A 163 -31.45 1.53 12.05
N LEU A 164 -30.91 2.73 12.20
CA LEU A 164 -30.83 3.46 13.49
C LEU A 164 -32.19 3.93 14.01
N GLU A 165 -33.22 3.93 13.16
CA GLU A 165 -34.62 4.21 13.55
C GLU A 165 -35.13 3.25 14.63
N LYS A 166 -34.54 2.04 14.71
CA LYS A 166 -34.96 1.00 15.68
C LYS A 166 -34.32 1.16 17.06
N ILE A 167 -33.36 2.08 17.23
CA ILE A 167 -32.67 2.30 18.50
C ILE A 167 -33.26 3.51 19.22
N SER A 168 -34.30 3.27 20.03
CA SER A 168 -35.14 4.30 20.66
C SER A 168 -34.44 5.20 21.67
N PHE A 169 -33.23 4.94 22.12
CA PHE A 169 -32.61 5.64 23.26
C PHE A 169 -31.64 6.76 22.89
N ILE A 170 -31.08 6.77 21.67
CA ILE A 170 -30.12 7.76 21.24
C ILE A 170 -30.44 8.21 19.82
N ASP A 171 -30.63 9.53 19.66
CA ASP A 171 -30.82 10.14 18.35
C ASP A 171 -29.44 10.28 17.65
N PHE A 172 -29.01 9.22 17.00
CA PHE A 172 -27.75 9.18 16.25
C PHE A 172 -27.74 10.16 15.06
N SER A 173 -28.90 10.62 14.59
CA SER A 173 -29.01 11.61 13.52
C SER A 173 -28.34 12.94 13.89
N LYS A 174 -28.23 13.24 15.18
CA LYS A 174 -27.53 14.42 15.68
C LYS A 174 -26.03 14.40 15.45
N LEU A 175 -25.42 13.23 15.29
CA LEU A 175 -23.99 13.13 14.97
C LEU A 175 -23.68 13.68 13.57
N TRP A 176 -24.65 13.61 12.65
CA TRP A 176 -24.53 14.14 11.29
C TRP A 176 -25.43 15.35 11.06
N PHE A 177 -25.53 16.26 12.04
CA PHE A 177 -26.35 17.48 11.96
C PHE A 177 -26.01 18.36 10.74
N TRP A 178 -24.76 18.28 10.26
CA TRP A 178 -24.24 19.00 9.11
C TRP A 178 -24.64 18.37 7.75
N ALA A 179 -25.09 17.14 7.74
CA ALA A 179 -25.41 16.36 6.51
C ALA A 179 -26.90 16.45 6.14
N ASP A 180 -27.55 17.59 6.41
CA ASP A 180 -28.97 17.82 6.11
C ASP A 180 -29.17 18.18 4.63
N PHE A 181 -28.82 17.20 3.77
CA PHE A 181 -28.93 17.24 2.32
C PHE A 181 -29.13 15.82 1.78
N ASP A 182 -29.53 15.72 0.52
CA ASP A 182 -29.60 14.45 -0.19
C ASP A 182 -28.18 13.90 -0.40
N GLY A 183 -28.00 12.59 -0.16
CA GLY A 183 -26.68 11.96 -0.26
C GLY A 183 -26.01 12.19 -1.62
N MET A 184 -24.71 12.46 -1.61
CA MET A 184 -23.89 12.67 -2.81
C MET A 184 -23.44 11.37 -3.47
N GLY A 185 -23.81 10.22 -2.90
CA GLY A 185 -23.41 8.91 -3.43
C GLY A 185 -21.90 8.75 -3.54
N VAL A 186 -21.44 8.27 -4.68
CA VAL A 186 -20.02 7.99 -4.96
C VAL A 186 -19.14 9.24 -4.91
N SER A 187 -19.66 10.40 -5.33
CA SER A 187 -18.93 11.67 -5.22
C SER A 187 -18.70 12.06 -3.74
N GLY A 188 -19.66 11.74 -2.87
CA GLY A 188 -19.52 11.91 -1.43
C GLY A 188 -18.36 11.11 -0.84
N ALA A 189 -18.16 9.86 -1.28
CA ALA A 189 -17.02 9.03 -0.88
C ALA A 189 -15.68 9.67 -1.31
N ALA A 190 -15.59 10.17 -2.54
CA ALA A 190 -14.39 10.83 -3.05
C ALA A 190 -14.07 12.11 -2.24
N ILE A 191 -15.07 12.94 -1.93
CA ILE A 191 -14.91 14.17 -1.12
C ILE A 191 -14.49 13.82 0.31
N GLY A 192 -15.12 12.82 0.94
CA GLY A 192 -14.77 12.39 2.29
C GLY A 192 -13.32 11.89 2.38
N THR A 193 -12.88 11.14 1.38
CA THR A 193 -11.50 10.67 1.26
C THR A 193 -10.52 11.82 0.99
N LEU A 194 -10.88 12.81 0.17
CA LEU A 194 -10.08 14.01 -0.06
C LEU A 194 -9.90 14.82 1.22
N ILE A 195 -10.98 15.12 1.94
CA ILE A 195 -10.92 15.88 3.21
C ILE A 195 -10.06 15.13 4.23
N SER A 196 -10.23 13.81 4.33
CA SER A 196 -9.45 12.98 5.25
C SER A 196 -7.95 12.93 4.89
N SER A 197 -7.62 12.98 3.59
CA SER A 197 -6.23 13.07 3.12
C SER A 197 -5.59 14.43 3.46
N ILE A 198 -6.35 15.52 3.31
CA ILE A 198 -5.93 16.86 3.75
C ILE A 198 -5.71 16.88 5.26
N TRP A 199 -6.66 16.33 6.03
CA TRP A 199 -6.53 16.21 7.48
C TRP A 199 -5.30 15.39 7.89
N MET A 200 -5.05 14.27 7.22
CA MET A 200 -3.90 13.42 7.46
C MET A 200 -2.59 14.20 7.30
N MET A 201 -2.45 14.95 6.22
CA MET A 201 -1.30 15.82 5.98
C MET A 201 -1.14 16.89 7.08
N LEU A 202 -2.22 17.62 7.42
CA LEU A 202 -2.19 18.65 8.47
C LEU A 202 -1.86 18.06 9.84
N HIS A 203 -2.36 16.86 10.14
CA HIS A 203 -2.09 16.17 11.39
C HIS A 203 -0.62 15.77 11.52
N TYR A 204 0.03 15.37 10.41
CA TYR A 204 1.48 15.17 10.40
C TYR A 204 2.24 16.47 10.64
N PHE A 205 1.83 17.58 10.03
CA PHE A 205 2.42 18.90 10.28
C PHE A 205 2.31 19.33 11.75
N TYR A 206 1.18 19.05 12.39
CA TYR A 206 1.01 19.34 13.82
C TYR A 206 2.06 18.63 14.69
N TYR A 207 2.37 17.35 14.36
CA TYR A 207 3.41 16.64 15.09
C TYR A 207 4.84 17.09 14.74
N LEU A 208 5.06 17.70 13.58
CA LEU A 208 6.40 18.05 13.09
C LEU A 208 7.12 18.98 14.07
N ASN A 209 6.46 20.03 14.52
CA ASN A 209 7.00 21.01 15.46
C ASN A 209 7.28 20.44 16.86
N LYS A 210 6.77 19.25 17.16
CA LYS A 210 6.99 18.57 18.46
C LYS A 210 8.23 17.69 18.46
N GLN A 211 8.86 17.46 17.30
CA GLN A 211 10.01 16.56 17.18
C GLN A 211 11.31 17.29 17.57
N ASP A 212 12.14 16.60 18.37
CA ASP A 212 13.43 17.16 18.80
C ASP A 212 14.35 17.45 17.60
N VAL A 213 14.33 16.61 16.59
CA VAL A 213 15.06 16.80 15.32
C VAL A 213 14.72 18.15 14.68
N VAL A 214 13.45 18.56 14.74
CA VAL A 214 12.98 19.85 14.17
C VAL A 214 13.27 21.00 15.12
N ARG A 215 13.05 20.81 16.43
CA ARG A 215 13.29 21.84 17.45
C ARG A 215 14.77 22.27 17.54
N GLN A 216 15.69 21.33 17.30
CA GLN A 216 17.13 21.61 17.26
C GLN A 216 17.56 22.40 16.02
N ASN A 217 16.70 22.44 14.98
CA ASN A 217 16.99 23.08 13.70
C ASN A 217 15.84 24.04 13.32
N LYS A 218 15.66 25.13 14.13
CA LYS A 218 14.54 26.08 13.95
C LYS A 218 14.50 26.76 12.57
N ASP A 219 15.64 26.88 11.92
CA ASP A 219 15.77 27.49 10.60
C ASP A 219 15.50 26.52 9.46
N PHE A 220 14.72 25.45 9.69
CA PHE A 220 14.50 24.41 8.68
C PHE A 220 13.83 24.93 7.39
N LEU A 221 13.00 25.98 7.48
CA LEU A 221 12.40 26.63 6.32
C LEU A 221 13.39 27.42 5.46
N SER A 222 14.52 27.84 6.06
CA SER A 222 15.60 28.51 5.32
C SER A 222 16.56 27.55 4.64
N THR A 223 16.40 26.25 4.88
CA THR A 223 17.23 25.22 4.27
C THR A 223 16.81 25.09 2.80
N GLY A 224 17.61 25.66 1.91
CA GLY A 224 17.34 25.64 0.47
C GLY A 224 17.34 24.25 -0.15
N ILE A 225 16.94 24.15 -1.41
CA ILE A 225 16.97 22.92 -2.19
C ILE A 225 18.39 22.35 -2.22
N ASN A 226 18.57 21.14 -1.73
CA ASN A 226 19.85 20.44 -1.84
C ASN A 226 19.83 19.50 -3.05
N VAL A 227 20.41 19.95 -4.17
CA VAL A 227 20.42 19.20 -5.43
C VAL A 227 21.10 17.84 -5.30
N ILE A 228 22.12 17.71 -4.45
CA ILE A 228 22.82 16.43 -4.21
C ILE A 228 21.87 15.46 -3.51
N MET A 229 21.17 15.92 -2.47
CA MET A 229 20.16 15.15 -1.75
C MET A 229 19.01 14.75 -2.68
N LEU A 230 18.53 15.69 -3.51
CA LEU A 230 17.46 15.44 -4.47
C LEU A 230 17.86 14.35 -5.47
N LYS A 231 19.07 14.41 -6.04
CA LYS A 231 19.57 13.35 -6.93
C LYS A 231 19.63 11.99 -6.25
N LYS A 232 20.06 11.93 -5.00
CA LYS A 232 20.06 10.69 -4.21
C LYS A 232 18.65 10.16 -3.98
N GLN A 233 17.70 11.04 -3.63
CA GLN A 233 16.30 10.64 -3.47
C GLN A 233 15.71 10.10 -4.77
N VAL A 234 15.94 10.74 -5.90
CA VAL A 234 15.50 10.25 -7.21
C VAL A 234 16.11 8.89 -7.50
N SER A 235 17.42 8.71 -7.30
CA SER A 235 18.11 7.44 -7.54
C SER A 235 17.56 6.29 -6.68
N LEU A 236 17.14 6.56 -5.45
CA LEU A 236 16.54 5.56 -4.56
C LEU A 236 15.05 5.33 -4.82
N SER A 237 14.31 6.38 -5.16
CA SER A 237 12.85 6.31 -5.34
C SER A 237 12.43 5.75 -6.68
N PHE A 238 13.18 6.04 -7.76
CA PHE A 238 12.79 5.67 -9.12
C PHE A 238 12.69 4.15 -9.34
N PRO A 239 13.67 3.33 -8.92
CA PRO A 239 13.57 1.87 -9.05
C PRO A 239 12.37 1.30 -8.27
N MET A 240 12.15 1.79 -7.05
CA MET A 240 11.05 1.35 -6.19
C MET A 240 9.68 1.75 -6.76
N GLY A 241 9.55 2.97 -7.29
CA GLY A 241 8.30 3.43 -7.87
C GLY A 241 7.93 2.65 -9.14
N ILE A 242 8.91 2.38 -10.02
CA ILE A 242 8.68 1.54 -11.20
C ILE A 242 8.34 0.11 -10.80
N GLN A 243 9.04 -0.45 -9.83
CA GLN A 243 8.78 -1.79 -9.32
C GLN A 243 7.34 -1.92 -8.82
N GLU A 244 6.85 -0.99 -8.01
CA GLU A 244 5.45 -0.99 -7.52
C GLU A 244 4.44 -0.96 -8.68
N MET A 245 4.69 -0.14 -9.69
CA MET A 245 3.85 -0.10 -10.89
C MET A 245 3.89 -1.42 -11.67
N MET A 246 5.08 -2.00 -11.86
CA MET A 246 5.24 -3.29 -12.54
C MET A 246 4.55 -4.43 -11.79
N ILE A 247 4.58 -4.43 -10.46
CA ILE A 247 3.84 -5.38 -9.62
C ILE A 247 2.34 -5.23 -9.86
N ALA A 248 1.79 -4.02 -9.77
CA ALA A 248 0.36 -3.78 -9.93
C ALA A 248 -0.15 -4.26 -11.30
N ILE A 249 0.59 -3.96 -12.38
CA ILE A 249 0.27 -4.44 -13.73
C ILE A 249 0.44 -5.97 -13.79
N GLY A 250 1.50 -6.51 -13.21
CA GLY A 250 1.77 -7.95 -13.19
C GLY A 250 0.63 -8.75 -12.54
N TYR A 251 0.16 -8.31 -11.38
CA TYR A 251 -1.00 -8.95 -10.73
C TYR A 251 -2.29 -8.80 -11.55
N SER A 252 -2.48 -7.68 -12.23
CA SER A 252 -3.63 -7.51 -13.15
C SER A 252 -3.59 -8.54 -14.30
N ILE A 253 -2.41 -8.79 -14.86
CA ILE A 253 -2.20 -9.84 -15.87
C ILE A 253 -2.42 -11.23 -15.27
N PHE A 254 -1.96 -11.48 -14.05
CA PHE A 254 -2.20 -12.75 -13.35
C PHE A 254 -3.71 -13.02 -13.19
N TYR A 255 -4.49 -12.02 -12.75
CA TYR A 255 -5.95 -12.12 -12.71
C TYR A 255 -6.56 -12.38 -14.09
N LYS A 256 -6.02 -11.75 -15.15
CA LYS A 256 -6.47 -12.01 -16.52
C LYS A 256 -6.19 -13.45 -16.94
N ILE A 257 -5.02 -14.01 -16.62
CA ILE A 257 -4.70 -15.43 -16.85
C ILE A 257 -5.72 -16.32 -16.14
N MET A 258 -6.03 -16.04 -14.87
CA MET A 258 -7.01 -16.80 -14.09
C MET A 258 -8.42 -16.69 -14.71
N SER A 259 -8.79 -15.52 -15.23
CA SER A 259 -10.09 -15.35 -15.92
C SER A 259 -10.22 -16.16 -17.22
N ILE A 260 -9.11 -16.41 -17.92
CA ILE A 260 -9.07 -17.25 -19.11
C ILE A 260 -9.23 -18.73 -18.74
N ILE A 261 -8.69 -19.14 -17.60
CA ILE A 261 -8.82 -20.52 -17.09
C ILE A 261 -10.28 -20.79 -16.68
N GLY A 262 -10.91 -19.85 -15.94
CA GLY A 262 -12.30 -19.96 -15.57
C GLY A 262 -12.76 -18.88 -14.59
N ILE A 263 -14.08 -18.68 -14.52
CA ILE A 263 -14.69 -17.67 -13.63
C ILE A 263 -14.55 -18.08 -12.16
N VAL A 264 -14.71 -19.37 -11.85
CA VAL A 264 -14.58 -19.92 -10.49
C VAL A 264 -13.13 -19.77 -10.00
N GLU A 265 -12.16 -20.01 -10.88
CA GLU A 265 -10.73 -19.88 -10.63
C GLU A 265 -10.36 -18.42 -10.36
N LEU A 266 -10.91 -17.48 -11.13
CA LEU A 266 -10.73 -16.06 -10.91
C LEU A 266 -11.30 -15.61 -9.56
N ALA A 267 -12.54 -16.00 -9.24
CA ALA A 267 -13.18 -15.67 -7.98
C ALA A 267 -12.41 -16.24 -6.79
N THR A 268 -11.97 -17.50 -6.91
CA THR A 268 -11.12 -18.15 -5.90
C THR A 268 -9.80 -17.39 -5.70
N THR A 269 -9.15 -16.97 -6.79
CA THR A 269 -7.89 -16.22 -6.73
C THR A 269 -8.06 -14.88 -6.03
N GLN A 270 -9.13 -14.14 -6.32
CA GLN A 270 -9.42 -12.87 -5.65
C GLN A 270 -9.61 -13.06 -4.15
N LEU A 271 -10.36 -14.11 -3.76
CA LEU A 271 -10.58 -14.44 -2.36
C LEU A 271 -9.26 -14.79 -1.65
N LEU A 272 -8.45 -15.65 -2.27
CA LEU A 272 -7.17 -16.08 -1.71
C LEU A 272 -6.20 -14.91 -1.54
N PHE A 273 -6.08 -14.01 -2.52
CA PHE A 273 -5.22 -12.84 -2.42
C PHE A 273 -5.74 -11.81 -1.42
N THR A 274 -7.05 -11.68 -1.25
CA THR A 274 -7.64 -10.84 -0.20
C THR A 274 -7.24 -11.33 1.19
N ILE A 275 -7.33 -12.64 1.43
CA ILE A 275 -6.91 -13.27 2.70
C ILE A 275 -5.40 -13.11 2.91
N MET A 276 -4.60 -13.36 1.87
CA MET A 276 -3.15 -13.18 1.90
C MET A 276 -2.76 -11.74 2.21
N HIS A 277 -3.41 -10.74 1.60
CA HIS A 277 -3.16 -9.31 1.84
C HIS A 277 -3.36 -8.94 3.32
N ALA A 278 -4.40 -9.46 3.96
CA ALA A 278 -4.63 -9.21 5.38
C ALA A 278 -3.52 -9.80 6.25
N SER A 279 -2.95 -10.95 5.86
CA SER A 279 -1.93 -11.65 6.64
C SER A 279 -0.53 -11.03 6.55
N PHE A 280 -0.17 -10.39 5.43
CA PHE A 280 1.18 -9.83 5.29
C PHE A 280 1.32 -8.40 5.85
N MET A 281 0.23 -7.69 6.15
CA MET A 281 0.29 -6.34 6.72
C MET A 281 1.15 -6.24 7.98
N PRO A 282 1.07 -7.16 8.97
CA PRO A 282 1.98 -7.13 10.11
C PRO A 282 3.45 -7.33 9.74
N ALA A 283 3.74 -8.19 8.75
CA ALA A 283 5.11 -8.42 8.27
C ALA A 283 5.70 -7.19 7.59
N MET A 284 4.90 -6.44 6.83
CA MET A 284 5.30 -5.14 6.29
C MET A 284 5.73 -4.18 7.41
N GLY A 285 5.02 -4.16 8.54
CA GLY A 285 5.40 -3.36 9.70
C GLY A 285 6.76 -3.73 10.25
N VAL A 286 7.03 -5.04 10.41
CA VAL A 286 8.34 -5.56 10.86
C VAL A 286 9.43 -5.22 9.86
N GLY A 287 9.20 -5.44 8.57
CA GLY A 287 10.17 -5.12 7.52
C GLY A 287 10.48 -3.63 7.43
N GLN A 288 9.50 -2.75 7.61
CA GLN A 288 9.70 -1.29 7.66
C GLN A 288 10.57 -0.89 8.87
N ALA A 289 10.34 -1.53 10.03
CA ALA A 289 11.18 -1.33 11.21
C ALA A 289 12.62 -1.82 10.95
N CYS A 290 12.77 -2.99 10.32
CA CYS A 290 14.06 -3.53 9.87
C CYS A 290 14.80 -2.53 8.98
N ALA A 291 14.15 -2.00 7.93
CA ALA A 291 14.75 -1.01 7.04
C ALA A 291 15.26 0.23 7.80
N THR A 292 14.49 0.73 8.75
CA THR A 292 14.89 1.88 9.58
C THR A 292 16.10 1.56 10.46
N LEU A 293 16.10 0.41 11.13
CA LEU A 293 17.21 0.01 12.01
C LEU A 293 18.49 -0.26 11.21
N VAL A 294 18.37 -0.95 10.07
CA VAL A 294 19.51 -1.19 9.16
C VAL A 294 20.09 0.15 8.70
N GLY A 295 19.27 1.06 8.20
CA GLY A 295 19.73 2.39 7.80
C GLY A 295 20.42 3.16 8.92
N LYS A 296 19.85 3.16 10.12
CA LYS A 296 20.40 3.84 11.30
C LYS A 296 21.75 3.25 11.71
N TYR A 297 21.85 1.93 11.88
CA TYR A 297 23.09 1.30 12.34
C TYR A 297 24.20 1.35 11.28
N MET A 298 23.87 1.30 10.02
CA MET A 298 24.83 1.60 8.95
C MET A 298 25.29 3.06 9.02
N GLY A 299 24.41 4.00 9.35
CA GLY A 299 24.76 5.41 9.55
C GLY A 299 25.72 5.63 10.70
N SER A 300 25.52 4.94 11.82
CA SER A 300 26.43 4.97 12.98
C SER A 300 27.68 4.10 12.83
N LYS A 301 27.85 3.41 11.71
CA LYS A 301 28.93 2.44 11.43
C LYS A 301 28.93 1.22 12.36
N GLU A 302 27.80 0.88 12.94
CA GLU A 302 27.59 -0.28 13.81
C GLU A 302 27.03 -1.46 12.98
N ILE A 303 27.85 -1.99 12.06
CA ILE A 303 27.42 -3.01 11.08
C ILE A 303 26.91 -4.28 11.76
N GLU A 304 27.52 -4.72 12.86
CA GLU A 304 27.07 -5.90 13.62
C GLU A 304 25.62 -5.73 14.12
N LYS A 305 25.26 -4.54 14.62
CA LYS A 305 23.88 -4.25 15.05
C LYS A 305 22.91 -4.21 13.86
N SER A 306 23.38 -3.78 12.69
CA SER A 306 22.60 -3.83 11.46
C SER A 306 22.26 -5.28 11.07
N GLU A 307 23.26 -6.19 11.10
CA GLU A 307 23.03 -7.62 10.86
C GLU A 307 22.11 -8.26 11.90
N GLN A 308 22.32 -7.92 13.17
CA GLN A 308 21.45 -8.39 14.24
C GLN A 308 20.01 -7.92 14.04
N SER A 309 19.80 -6.67 13.60
CA SER A 309 18.47 -6.15 13.29
C SER A 309 17.78 -6.95 12.19
N ILE A 310 18.51 -7.36 11.15
CA ILE A 310 17.97 -8.23 10.09
C ILE A 310 17.56 -9.58 10.68
N LYS A 311 18.42 -10.21 11.47
CA LYS A 311 18.16 -11.53 12.07
C LYS A 311 16.96 -11.51 13.02
N GLU A 312 16.86 -10.49 13.89
CA GLU A 312 15.74 -10.38 14.82
C GLU A 312 14.43 -10.03 14.10
N SER A 313 14.49 -9.19 13.06
CA SER A 313 13.32 -8.88 12.23
C SER A 313 12.84 -10.13 11.47
N LEU A 314 13.74 -10.94 10.92
CA LEU A 314 13.39 -12.23 10.32
C LEU A 314 12.68 -13.14 11.32
N ARG A 315 13.21 -13.30 12.53
CA ARG A 315 12.58 -14.12 13.57
C ARG A 315 11.16 -13.65 13.89
N ILE A 316 10.98 -12.33 14.07
CA ILE A 316 9.66 -11.76 14.38
C ILE A 316 8.70 -11.96 13.21
N ALA A 317 9.15 -11.70 11.98
CA ALA A 317 8.34 -11.91 10.78
C ALA A 317 7.93 -13.38 10.62
N GLU A 318 8.87 -14.32 10.83
CA GLU A 318 8.60 -15.77 10.80
C GLU A 318 7.60 -16.20 11.88
N TYR A 319 7.70 -15.67 13.10
CA TYR A 319 6.71 -15.96 14.14
C TYR A 319 5.32 -15.48 13.74
N ILE A 320 5.20 -14.27 13.23
CA ILE A 320 3.91 -13.69 12.85
C ILE A 320 3.34 -14.42 11.63
N MET A 321 4.09 -14.43 10.52
CA MET A 321 3.62 -15.01 9.27
C MET A 321 3.54 -16.53 9.34
N GLY A 322 4.47 -17.19 10.04
CA GLY A 322 4.43 -18.62 10.26
C GLY A 322 3.20 -19.05 11.06
N THR A 323 2.84 -18.31 12.12
CA THR A 323 1.60 -18.57 12.87
C THR A 323 0.38 -18.40 11.96
N MET A 324 0.30 -17.32 11.18
CA MET A 324 -0.78 -17.13 10.20
C MET A 324 -0.78 -18.22 9.14
N GLY A 325 0.39 -18.64 8.67
CA GLY A 325 0.54 -19.73 7.71
C GLY A 325 0.02 -21.06 8.24
N LEU A 326 0.37 -21.43 9.48
CA LEU A 326 -0.18 -22.60 10.14
C LEU A 326 -1.71 -22.51 10.28
N PHE A 327 -2.21 -21.34 10.65
CA PHE A 327 -3.65 -21.10 10.71
C PHE A 327 -4.33 -21.31 9.35
N PHE A 328 -3.75 -20.86 8.26
CA PHE A 328 -4.26 -21.08 6.89
C PHE A 328 -4.20 -22.56 6.49
N ILE A 329 -3.17 -23.30 6.87
CA ILE A 329 -3.04 -24.71 6.55
C ILE A 329 -4.12 -25.55 7.28
N PHE A 330 -4.27 -25.35 8.60
CA PHE A 330 -5.17 -26.18 9.41
C PHE A 330 -6.64 -25.74 9.31
N PHE A 331 -6.90 -24.44 9.14
CA PHE A 331 -8.26 -23.88 9.14
C PHE A 331 -8.69 -23.34 7.77
N SER A 332 -8.08 -23.82 6.68
CA SER A 332 -8.37 -23.33 5.32
C SER A 332 -9.86 -23.35 4.98
N LYS A 333 -10.56 -24.46 5.22
CA LYS A 333 -11.98 -24.59 4.93
C LYS A 333 -12.87 -23.66 5.77
N PRO A 334 -12.77 -23.62 7.10
CA PRO A 334 -13.51 -22.66 7.93
C PRO A 334 -13.28 -21.21 7.54
N ILE A 335 -12.04 -20.84 7.21
CA ILE A 335 -11.72 -19.47 6.80
C ILE A 335 -12.47 -19.10 5.51
N LEU A 336 -12.43 -19.98 4.49
CA LEU A 336 -13.09 -19.73 3.22
C LEU A 336 -14.61 -19.64 3.39
N MET A 337 -15.20 -20.47 4.27
CA MET A 337 -16.64 -20.46 4.56
C MET A 337 -17.14 -19.14 5.20
N ILE A 338 -16.24 -18.30 5.74
CA ILE A 338 -16.59 -16.96 6.23
C ILE A 338 -16.91 -16.03 5.05
N PHE A 339 -16.28 -16.26 3.89
CA PHE A 339 -16.36 -15.36 2.75
C PHE A 339 -17.31 -15.83 1.66
N THR A 340 -17.53 -17.14 1.54
CA THR A 340 -18.38 -17.72 0.50
C THR A 340 -19.05 -19.00 0.94
N THR A 341 -20.22 -19.28 0.36
CA THR A 341 -20.94 -20.56 0.51
C THR A 341 -20.85 -21.44 -0.73
N ASP A 342 -20.18 -20.96 -1.80
CA ASP A 342 -20.03 -21.70 -3.05
C ASP A 342 -19.07 -22.89 -2.88
N PRO A 343 -19.56 -24.15 -3.12
CA PRO A 343 -18.76 -25.34 -2.92
C PRO A 343 -17.54 -25.43 -3.84
N ASP A 344 -17.63 -24.92 -5.08
CA ASP A 344 -16.56 -25.00 -6.08
C ASP A 344 -15.41 -24.06 -5.70
N ILE A 345 -15.74 -22.83 -5.28
CA ILE A 345 -14.77 -21.86 -4.77
C ILE A 345 -14.10 -22.40 -3.50
N ILE A 346 -14.86 -23.02 -2.58
CA ILE A 346 -14.30 -23.61 -1.35
C ILE A 346 -13.36 -24.76 -1.68
N ASN A 347 -13.73 -25.68 -2.58
CA ASN A 347 -12.91 -26.84 -2.91
C ASN A 347 -11.57 -26.45 -3.54
N LEU A 348 -11.57 -25.52 -4.50
CA LEU A 348 -10.35 -24.97 -5.11
C LEU A 348 -9.56 -24.15 -4.08
N GLY A 349 -10.27 -23.32 -3.31
CA GLY A 349 -9.67 -22.40 -2.34
C GLY A 349 -8.95 -23.11 -1.20
N VAL A 350 -9.43 -24.28 -0.74
CA VAL A 350 -8.74 -25.06 0.32
C VAL A 350 -7.33 -25.43 -0.08
N TRP A 351 -7.13 -25.92 -1.30
CA TRP A 351 -5.79 -26.21 -1.81
C TRP A 351 -4.94 -24.93 -1.92
N GLY A 352 -5.49 -23.88 -2.51
CA GLY A 352 -4.79 -22.60 -2.69
C GLY A 352 -4.41 -21.97 -1.35
N LEU A 353 -5.31 -21.95 -0.36
CA LEU A 353 -5.05 -21.34 0.94
C LEU A 353 -4.01 -22.13 1.75
N ARG A 354 -3.98 -23.48 1.62
CA ARG A 354 -2.93 -24.30 2.21
C ARG A 354 -1.57 -24.02 1.60
N LEU A 355 -1.51 -23.87 0.27
CA LEU A 355 -0.28 -23.47 -0.42
C LEU A 355 0.19 -22.09 0.05
N ILE A 356 -0.71 -21.10 0.09
CA ILE A 356 -0.40 -19.75 0.61
C ILE A 356 0.06 -19.84 2.06
N GLY A 357 -0.56 -20.70 2.89
CA GLY A 357 -0.13 -20.91 4.27
C GLY A 357 1.32 -21.40 4.38
N PHE A 358 1.73 -22.30 3.50
CA PHE A 358 3.14 -22.72 3.41
C PHE A 358 4.03 -21.58 2.91
N LEU A 359 3.57 -20.81 1.93
CA LEU A 359 4.32 -19.70 1.36
C LEU A 359 4.51 -18.54 2.33
N GLN A 360 3.70 -18.41 3.39
CA GLN A 360 3.88 -17.37 4.41
C GLN A 360 5.28 -17.39 5.05
N PHE A 361 5.86 -18.57 5.25
CA PHE A 361 7.22 -18.71 5.78
C PHE A 361 8.26 -18.11 4.80
N ILE A 362 8.08 -18.35 3.52
CA ILE A 362 9.01 -17.87 2.48
C ILE A 362 8.83 -16.38 2.27
N ASP A 363 7.60 -15.92 2.29
CA ASP A 363 7.24 -14.53 2.12
C ASP A 363 7.77 -13.65 3.26
N ALA A 364 7.80 -14.16 4.50
CA ALA A 364 8.45 -13.51 5.64
C ALA A 364 9.93 -13.21 5.35
N VAL A 365 10.65 -14.14 4.75
CA VAL A 365 12.05 -13.95 4.31
C VAL A 365 12.13 -12.91 3.20
N CYS A 366 11.28 -13.03 2.17
CA CYS A 366 11.26 -12.09 1.05
C CYS A 366 11.06 -10.66 1.52
N PHE A 367 9.99 -10.38 2.29
CA PHE A 367 9.68 -9.03 2.77
C PHE A 367 10.77 -8.45 3.65
N THR A 368 11.28 -9.25 4.59
CA THR A 368 12.28 -8.75 5.54
C THR A 368 13.58 -8.42 4.84
N LEU A 369 14.08 -9.31 3.95
CA LEU A 369 15.34 -9.08 3.26
C LEU A 369 15.22 -8.00 2.18
N PHE A 370 14.08 -7.92 1.49
CA PHE A 370 13.78 -6.84 0.54
C PHE A 370 13.88 -5.48 1.23
N LEU A 371 13.18 -5.32 2.35
CA LEU A 371 13.16 -4.06 3.09
C LEU A 371 14.48 -3.78 3.82
N ALA A 372 15.22 -4.80 4.27
CA ALA A 372 16.56 -4.64 4.81
C ALA A 372 17.54 -4.06 3.77
N LEU A 373 17.56 -4.62 2.56
CA LEU A 373 18.39 -4.10 1.46
C LEU A 373 17.99 -2.68 1.08
N THR A 374 16.71 -2.38 1.05
CA THR A 374 16.18 -1.05 0.78
C THR A 374 16.62 -0.05 1.86
N GLY A 375 16.56 -0.43 3.13
CA GLY A 375 17.04 0.36 4.26
C GLY A 375 18.57 0.59 4.22
N ALA A 376 19.31 -0.37 3.67
CA ALA A 376 20.75 -0.23 3.41
C ALA A 376 21.06 0.73 2.25
N GLY A 377 20.06 1.15 1.46
CA GLY A 377 20.21 2.00 0.29
C GLY A 377 20.33 1.23 -1.03
N ASN A 378 20.20 -0.09 -1.01
CA ASN A 378 20.17 -0.92 -2.21
C ASN A 378 18.74 -1.13 -2.69
N THR A 379 18.17 -0.12 -3.34
CA THR A 379 16.77 -0.17 -3.83
C THR A 379 16.67 -0.81 -5.20
N LEU A 380 17.69 -0.67 -6.03
CA LEU A 380 17.67 -1.13 -7.42
C LEU A 380 17.70 -2.67 -7.51
N PHE A 381 18.56 -3.33 -6.73
CA PHE A 381 18.73 -4.79 -6.84
C PHE A 381 17.44 -5.56 -6.48
N PRO A 382 16.81 -5.36 -5.30
CA PRO A 382 15.59 -6.06 -4.96
C PRO A 382 14.43 -5.71 -5.92
N ALA A 383 14.34 -4.47 -6.39
CA ALA A 383 13.33 -4.05 -7.37
C ALA A 383 13.50 -4.78 -8.72
N LEU A 384 14.73 -4.89 -9.22
CA LEU A 384 15.03 -5.65 -10.45
C LEU A 384 14.75 -7.14 -10.30
N VAL A 385 15.15 -7.74 -9.18
CA VAL A 385 14.93 -9.17 -8.93
C VAL A 385 13.43 -9.47 -8.94
N GLU A 386 12.64 -8.73 -8.18
CA GLU A 386 11.20 -8.96 -8.10
C GLU A 386 10.52 -8.74 -9.45
N SER A 387 10.77 -7.59 -10.10
CA SER A 387 10.18 -7.30 -11.41
C SER A 387 10.56 -8.35 -12.46
N SER A 388 11.85 -8.76 -12.50
CA SER A 388 12.31 -9.76 -13.47
C SER A 388 11.69 -11.13 -13.23
N LEU A 389 11.53 -11.54 -11.98
CA LEU A 389 10.89 -12.81 -11.65
C LEU A 389 9.38 -12.81 -11.94
N ILE A 390 8.69 -11.71 -11.69
CA ILE A 390 7.25 -11.60 -12.04
C ILE A 390 7.07 -11.67 -13.56
N TRP A 391 7.77 -10.82 -14.30
CA TRP A 391 7.56 -10.67 -15.73
C TRP A 391 8.28 -11.72 -16.58
N GLY A 392 9.48 -12.15 -16.18
CA GLY A 392 10.28 -13.13 -16.90
C GLY A 392 9.98 -14.58 -16.56
N PHE A 393 9.39 -14.84 -15.39
CA PHE A 393 9.12 -16.20 -14.93
C PHE A 393 7.66 -16.43 -14.56
N MET A 394 7.14 -15.75 -13.53
CA MET A 394 5.83 -16.06 -12.95
C MET A 394 4.70 -15.93 -13.98
N LEU A 395 4.60 -14.82 -14.70
CA LEU A 395 3.52 -14.57 -15.66
C LEU A 395 3.64 -15.49 -16.90
N PRO A 396 4.82 -15.62 -17.58
CA PRO A 396 4.93 -16.53 -18.71
C PRO A 396 4.66 -17.98 -18.36
N VAL A 397 5.18 -18.46 -17.23
CA VAL A 397 4.95 -19.85 -16.79
C VAL A 397 3.49 -20.06 -16.39
N SER A 398 2.86 -19.09 -15.71
CA SER A 398 1.45 -19.15 -15.36
C SER A 398 0.55 -19.26 -16.60
N TYR A 399 0.83 -18.46 -17.63
CA TYR A 399 0.07 -18.52 -18.89
C TYR A 399 0.31 -19.83 -19.63
N TYR A 400 1.57 -20.21 -19.82
CA TYR A 400 1.91 -21.42 -20.59
C TYR A 400 1.37 -22.68 -19.92
N ALA A 401 1.65 -22.87 -18.63
CA ALA A 401 1.21 -24.06 -17.92
C ALA A 401 -0.31 -24.05 -17.61
N GLY A 402 -0.85 -22.90 -17.21
CA GLY A 402 -2.25 -22.79 -16.84
C GLY A 402 -3.21 -22.84 -18.03
N VAL A 403 -2.89 -22.11 -19.11
CA VAL A 403 -3.76 -21.92 -20.28
C VAL A 403 -3.35 -22.85 -21.42
N VAL A 404 -2.10 -22.78 -21.90
CA VAL A 404 -1.67 -23.53 -23.10
C VAL A 404 -1.63 -25.03 -22.83
N LEU A 405 -1.03 -25.47 -21.72
CA LEU A 405 -1.03 -26.89 -21.32
C LEU A 405 -2.31 -27.33 -20.62
N SER A 406 -3.26 -26.42 -20.37
CA SER A 406 -4.55 -26.71 -19.75
C SER A 406 -4.45 -27.42 -18.38
N ILE A 407 -3.37 -27.18 -17.59
CA ILE A 407 -3.23 -27.73 -16.25
C ILE A 407 -4.24 -27.05 -15.29
N GLY A 408 -4.73 -25.85 -15.66
CA GLY A 408 -5.76 -25.12 -14.94
C GLY A 408 -5.23 -24.38 -13.70
N PHE A 409 -6.09 -24.18 -12.70
CA PHE A 409 -5.91 -23.34 -11.51
C PHE A 409 -4.57 -23.54 -10.76
N LYS A 410 -4.12 -24.78 -10.62
CA LYS A 410 -2.94 -25.09 -9.81
C LYS A 410 -1.65 -24.58 -10.41
N ALA A 411 -1.52 -24.54 -11.73
CA ALA A 411 -0.27 -24.18 -12.39
C ALA A 411 0.17 -22.74 -12.13
N PRO A 412 -0.67 -21.68 -12.25
CA PRO A 412 -0.30 -20.33 -11.88
C PRO A 412 0.10 -20.18 -10.42
N PHE A 413 -0.57 -20.87 -9.49
CA PHE A 413 -0.21 -20.83 -8.07
C PHE A 413 1.12 -21.53 -7.77
N VAL A 414 1.46 -22.60 -8.48
CA VAL A 414 2.78 -23.23 -8.39
C VAL A 414 3.85 -22.31 -8.98
N ALA A 415 3.59 -21.64 -10.10
CA ALA A 415 4.49 -20.63 -10.64
C ALA A 415 4.73 -19.47 -9.66
N PHE A 416 3.67 -19.01 -8.99
CA PHE A 416 3.75 -18.02 -7.93
C PHE A 416 4.61 -18.52 -6.75
N ALA A 417 4.44 -19.79 -6.34
CA ALA A 417 5.25 -20.38 -5.28
C ALA A 417 6.73 -20.42 -5.65
N VAL A 418 7.05 -20.89 -6.85
CA VAL A 418 8.45 -20.95 -7.33
C VAL A 418 9.05 -19.54 -7.43
N TYR A 419 8.27 -18.55 -7.88
CA TYR A 419 8.70 -17.16 -7.89
C TYR A 419 9.15 -16.68 -6.50
N LEU A 420 8.34 -16.92 -5.46
CA LEU A 420 8.68 -16.53 -4.08
C LEU A 420 9.94 -17.26 -3.58
N PHE A 421 10.07 -18.57 -3.88
CA PHE A 421 11.28 -19.32 -3.52
C PHE A 421 12.54 -18.74 -4.18
N LEU A 422 12.47 -18.44 -5.48
CA LEU A 422 13.60 -17.85 -6.20
C LEU A 422 13.95 -16.47 -5.65
N MET A 423 12.94 -15.65 -5.33
CA MET A 423 13.14 -14.34 -4.74
C MET A 423 13.83 -14.45 -3.37
N ALA A 424 13.29 -15.30 -2.46
CA ALA A 424 13.91 -15.54 -1.15
C ALA A 424 15.36 -16.01 -1.27
N PHE A 425 15.62 -16.94 -2.17
CA PHE A 425 16.95 -17.48 -2.40
C PHE A 425 17.93 -16.42 -2.89
N ILE A 426 17.56 -15.63 -3.91
CA ILE A 426 18.42 -14.58 -4.49
C ILE A 426 18.69 -13.48 -3.45
N LEU A 427 17.66 -13.03 -2.73
CA LEU A 427 17.83 -12.01 -1.69
C LEU A 427 18.67 -12.52 -0.52
N SER A 428 18.54 -13.78 -0.14
CA SER A 428 19.37 -14.40 0.92
C SER A 428 20.84 -14.45 0.53
N ILE A 429 21.15 -14.84 -0.71
CA ILE A 429 22.53 -14.83 -1.24
C ILE A 429 23.07 -13.38 -1.22
N LYS A 430 22.29 -12.41 -1.65
CA LYS A 430 22.71 -11.00 -1.69
C LYS A 430 23.05 -10.47 -0.30
N VAL A 431 22.22 -10.78 0.69
CA VAL A 431 22.46 -10.38 2.08
C VAL A 431 23.66 -11.11 2.66
N ALA A 432 23.82 -12.41 2.39
CA ALA A 432 24.94 -13.22 2.85
C ALA A 432 26.29 -12.77 2.29
N LYS A 433 26.34 -12.30 1.04
CA LYS A 433 27.56 -11.75 0.42
C LYS A 433 28.08 -10.50 1.13
N GLY A 434 27.22 -9.73 1.78
CA GLY A 434 27.61 -8.60 2.62
C GLY A 434 27.99 -7.30 1.90
N ASP A 435 27.95 -7.24 0.58
CA ASP A 435 28.29 -6.04 -0.21
C ASP A 435 27.35 -4.85 0.04
N TRP A 436 26.16 -5.11 0.60
CA TRP A 436 25.24 -4.05 1.05
C TRP A 436 25.79 -3.22 2.22
N LYS A 437 26.79 -3.74 2.96
CA LYS A 437 27.41 -3.08 4.11
C LYS A 437 28.27 -1.87 3.72
N GLU A 438 28.71 -1.82 2.48
CA GLU A 438 29.60 -0.78 1.95
C GLU A 438 28.85 0.34 1.23
N ILE A 439 27.53 0.24 1.12
CA ILE A 439 26.72 1.22 0.38
C ILE A 439 26.68 2.55 1.13
N GLU A 440 27.06 3.61 0.45
CA GLU A 440 26.97 4.99 0.92
C GLU A 440 25.71 5.68 0.36
N VAL A 441 24.94 6.29 1.27
CA VAL A 441 23.71 7.03 0.96
C VAL A 441 23.81 8.47 1.41
#